data_0428f19ff5249c504692ef46ccde544b
#
_entry.id   0428f19ff5249c504692ef46ccde544b
#
_cell.length_a   1.000
_cell.length_b   1.000
_cell.length_c   1.000
_cell.angle_alpha   90.00
_cell.angle_beta   90.00
_cell.angle_gamma   90.00
#
_symmetry.space_group_name_H-M   'P 1'
#
loop_
_entity.id
_entity.type
_entity.pdbx_description
1 polymer ?
#
loop_
_entity_poly.entity_id
_entity_poly.type
_entity_poly.pdbx_seq_one_letter_code
_entity_poly.pdbx_strand_id
1 'polypeptide(L)'
;MRQNDPLYSVYLNILHEELQPAFGCTEPAALAYAAALASETLGRAPERLLVTCSGNIIKNVKSVIVPNAGGRKGLDVAAAAGVIAGHAERKLELLSGLTEGDRQRMDDYLKTASITVALSDSPNPFDIRIDAASGSDTARVRITGGHTNVVLIEKNGEVLLEKSGAQSQAGNSDRTALTVRQILAFADGVDIADVRGVLDRQIACNMAIAEEGLHGDYAANIGSVLLLCLIPISETTILQL
;
A
#
# COMPACT_ATOMS: atom_id res chain seq x y z
N MET A 1 -21.49 -22.01 -2.57
CA MET A 1 -20.25 -22.83 -2.35
C MET A 1 -20.19 -23.18 -0.88
N ARG A 2 -19.91 -24.43 -0.51
CA ARG A 2 -19.87 -24.87 0.91
C ARG A 2 -18.47 -25.36 1.25
N GLN A 3 -18.18 -25.55 2.54
CA GLN A 3 -16.84 -25.92 3.06
C GLN A 3 -16.23 -27.18 2.41
N ASN A 4 -17.05 -28.11 1.90
CA ASN A 4 -16.59 -29.31 1.20
C ASN A 4 -16.25 -29.08 -0.30
N ASP A 5 -16.48 -27.89 -0.84
CA ASP A 5 -16.13 -27.55 -2.22
C ASP A 5 -14.61 -27.27 -2.31
N PRO A 6 -13.89 -27.86 -3.29
CA PRO A 6 -12.45 -27.63 -3.46
C PRO A 6 -12.06 -26.17 -3.63
N LEU A 7 -12.96 -25.33 -4.17
CA LEU A 7 -12.72 -23.91 -4.38
C LEU A 7 -12.95 -23.07 -3.11
N TYR A 8 -13.59 -23.62 -2.07
CA TYR A 8 -13.89 -22.87 -0.85
C TYR A 8 -12.64 -22.28 -0.19
N SER A 9 -11.63 -23.11 0.04
CA SER A 9 -10.35 -22.68 0.60
C SER A 9 -9.58 -21.72 -0.32
N VAL A 10 -9.70 -21.88 -1.64
CA VAL A 10 -9.09 -20.97 -2.61
C VAL A 10 -9.68 -19.57 -2.47
N TYR A 11 -11.00 -19.46 -2.35
CA TYR A 11 -11.68 -18.17 -2.16
C TYR A 11 -11.38 -17.53 -0.81
N LEU A 12 -11.31 -18.29 0.28
CA LEU A 12 -10.87 -17.80 1.58
C LEU A 12 -9.45 -17.24 1.52
N ASN A 13 -8.54 -17.97 0.90
CA ASN A 13 -7.16 -17.51 0.76
C ASN A 13 -7.06 -16.24 -0.07
N ILE A 14 -7.77 -16.16 -1.21
CA ILE A 14 -7.83 -14.94 -2.03
C ILE A 14 -8.36 -13.76 -1.20
N LEU A 15 -9.40 -13.95 -0.40
CA LEU A 15 -9.96 -12.92 0.46
C LEU A 15 -8.92 -12.40 1.47
N HIS A 16 -8.18 -13.31 2.12
CA HIS A 16 -7.10 -12.96 3.04
C HIS A 16 -5.90 -12.29 2.36
N GLU A 17 -5.60 -12.67 1.12
CA GLU A 17 -4.53 -12.07 0.32
C GLU A 17 -4.87 -10.64 -0.11
N GLU A 18 -6.14 -10.38 -0.49
CA GLU A 18 -6.59 -9.09 -1.02
C GLU A 18 -6.94 -8.06 0.08
N LEU A 19 -7.56 -8.50 1.18
CA LEU A 19 -7.96 -7.61 2.26
C LEU A 19 -6.79 -7.35 3.22
N GLN A 20 -5.84 -6.55 2.78
CA GLN A 20 -4.68 -6.15 3.57
C GLN A 20 -4.87 -4.73 4.10
N PRO A 21 -4.56 -4.48 5.38
CA PRO A 21 -4.62 -3.14 5.93
C PRO A 21 -3.53 -2.27 5.30
N ALA A 22 -3.86 -0.99 5.08
CA ALA A 22 -2.91 0.01 4.64
C ALA A 22 -3.18 1.33 5.38
N PHE A 23 -2.13 2.08 5.66
CA PHE A 23 -2.24 3.38 6.28
C PHE A 23 -2.17 4.49 5.22
N GLY A 24 -3.33 4.99 4.82
CA GLY A 24 -3.45 6.02 3.79
C GLY A 24 -3.33 5.49 2.36
N CYS A 25 -2.78 6.31 1.45
CA CYS A 25 -2.61 5.93 0.05
C CYS A 25 -1.56 4.83 -0.10
N THR A 26 -1.91 3.78 -0.83
CA THR A 26 -1.12 2.54 -0.94
C THR A 26 0.16 2.71 -1.76
N GLU A 27 0.20 3.58 -2.76
CA GLU A 27 1.37 3.79 -3.60
C GLU A 27 2.52 4.50 -2.86
N PRO A 28 2.30 5.63 -2.12
CA PRO A 28 3.33 6.19 -1.25
C PRO A 28 3.79 5.20 -0.17
N ALA A 29 2.87 4.41 0.40
CA ALA A 29 3.20 3.40 1.41
C ALA A 29 4.07 2.28 0.83
N ALA A 30 3.77 1.79 -0.38
CA ALA A 30 4.57 0.78 -1.07
C ALA A 30 5.98 1.29 -1.42
N LEU A 31 6.09 2.56 -1.83
CA LEU A 31 7.38 3.19 -2.09
C LEU A 31 8.19 3.35 -0.80
N ALA A 32 7.55 3.80 0.29
CA ALA A 32 8.18 3.88 1.60
C ALA A 32 8.60 2.50 2.11
N TYR A 33 7.78 1.47 1.91
CA TYR A 33 8.12 0.08 2.24
C TYR A 33 9.36 -0.41 1.48
N ALA A 34 9.43 -0.15 0.16
CA ALA A 34 10.60 -0.50 -0.64
C ALA A 34 11.88 0.21 -0.15
N ALA A 35 11.77 1.50 0.22
CA ALA A 35 12.88 2.28 0.73
C ALA A 35 13.34 1.84 2.14
N ALA A 36 12.39 1.50 3.03
CA ALA A 36 12.69 0.92 4.34
C ALA A 36 13.45 -0.40 4.17
N LEU A 37 12.94 -1.30 3.33
CA LEU A 37 13.57 -2.60 3.09
C LEU A 37 14.97 -2.47 2.47
N ALA A 38 15.17 -1.50 1.56
CA ALA A 38 16.49 -1.21 0.99
C ALA A 38 17.46 -0.67 2.05
N SER A 39 16.99 0.20 2.94
CA SER A 39 17.78 0.75 4.06
C SER A 39 18.17 -0.35 5.06
N GLU A 40 17.24 -1.23 5.43
CA GLU A 40 17.49 -2.38 6.31
C GLU A 40 18.46 -3.37 5.65
N THR A 41 18.32 -3.66 4.38
CA THR A 41 19.23 -4.52 3.61
C THR A 41 20.63 -3.92 3.58
N LEU A 42 20.76 -2.61 3.38
CA LEU A 42 22.03 -1.88 3.43
C LEU A 42 22.66 -1.93 4.83
N GLY A 43 21.81 -1.89 5.89
CA GLY A 43 22.21 -1.90 7.30
C GLY A 43 22.43 -0.50 7.90
N ARG A 44 22.11 0.55 7.17
CA ARG A 44 22.20 1.96 7.58
C ARG A 44 21.39 2.86 6.65
N ALA A 45 21.13 4.11 7.07
CA ALA A 45 20.48 5.09 6.21
C ALA A 45 21.35 5.35 4.96
N PRO A 46 20.77 5.25 3.75
CA PRO A 46 21.49 5.49 2.51
C PRO A 46 21.90 6.96 2.33
N GLU A 47 23.08 7.22 1.80
CA GLU A 47 23.50 8.56 1.37
C GLU A 47 22.91 8.92 0.01
N ARG A 48 22.67 7.90 -0.84
CA ARG A 48 22.09 8.04 -2.18
C ARG A 48 20.98 7.04 -2.39
N LEU A 49 19.88 7.51 -2.94
CA LEU A 49 18.75 6.71 -3.38
C LEU A 49 18.42 7.02 -4.84
N LEU A 50 18.37 6.01 -5.68
CA LEU A 50 17.73 6.08 -6.99
C LEU A 50 16.38 5.36 -6.90
N VAL A 51 15.31 6.13 -7.03
CA VAL A 51 13.92 5.68 -6.99
C VAL A 51 13.44 5.54 -8.43
N THR A 52 13.40 4.32 -8.95
CA THR A 52 12.95 4.04 -10.31
C THR A 52 11.54 3.47 -10.26
N CYS A 53 10.56 4.16 -10.85
CA CYS A 53 9.16 3.79 -10.80
C CYS A 53 8.49 3.80 -12.16
N SER A 54 7.44 2.98 -12.33
CA SER A 54 6.55 3.07 -13.49
C SER A 54 5.86 4.45 -13.55
N GLY A 55 5.47 4.89 -14.74
CA GLY A 55 4.78 6.17 -14.93
C GLY A 55 3.49 6.28 -14.11
N ASN A 56 2.80 5.16 -13.88
CA ASN A 56 1.59 5.12 -13.06
C ASN A 56 1.90 5.44 -11.59
N ILE A 57 2.96 4.85 -11.02
CA ILE A 57 3.41 5.15 -9.65
C ILE A 57 3.84 6.61 -9.53
N ILE A 58 4.65 7.12 -10.48
CA ILE A 58 5.10 8.52 -10.48
C ILE A 58 3.87 9.46 -10.48
N LYS A 59 2.91 9.22 -11.37
CA LYS A 59 1.69 10.01 -11.47
C LYS A 59 0.90 10.01 -10.15
N ASN A 60 0.74 8.85 -9.53
CA ASN A 60 -0.08 8.69 -8.34
C ASN A 60 0.58 9.23 -7.06
N VAL A 61 1.92 9.20 -6.97
CA VAL A 61 2.63 9.62 -5.74
C VAL A 61 3.02 11.10 -5.74
N LYS A 62 3.38 11.67 -6.91
CA LYS A 62 3.97 13.04 -6.99
C LYS A 62 3.15 14.15 -6.33
N SER A 63 1.83 14.01 -6.28
CA SER A 63 0.92 15.05 -5.78
C SER A 63 0.13 14.63 -4.52
N VAL A 64 0.34 13.39 -4.06
CA VAL A 64 -0.37 12.85 -2.90
C VAL A 64 0.41 13.14 -1.62
N ILE A 65 -0.30 13.51 -0.57
CA ILE A 65 0.29 13.69 0.75
C ILE A 65 0.76 12.32 1.26
N VAL A 66 2.03 12.25 1.63
CA VAL A 66 2.59 11.06 2.29
C VAL A 66 2.03 10.99 3.71
N PRO A 67 1.41 9.87 4.10
CA PRO A 67 0.79 9.75 5.42
C PRO A 67 1.78 10.06 6.54
N ASN A 68 1.32 10.81 7.54
CA ASN A 68 2.11 11.27 8.71
C ASN A 68 3.39 12.07 8.40
N ALA A 69 3.64 12.47 7.15
CA ALA A 69 4.81 13.25 6.76
C ALA A 69 4.63 14.79 6.91
N GLY A 70 3.67 15.24 7.74
CA GLY A 70 3.44 16.65 7.98
C GLY A 70 2.95 17.44 6.74
N GLY A 71 2.07 16.82 5.93
CA GLY A 71 1.48 17.44 4.73
C GLY A 71 2.39 17.42 3.50
N ARG A 72 3.58 16.84 3.59
CA ARG A 72 4.54 16.79 2.48
C ARG A 72 4.12 15.76 1.41
N LYS A 73 4.52 16.02 0.17
CA LYS A 73 4.17 15.24 -1.02
C LYS A 73 5.42 14.85 -1.80
N GLY A 74 5.31 13.81 -2.60
CA GLY A 74 6.34 13.45 -3.58
C GLY A 74 6.97 12.07 -3.32
N LEU A 75 7.67 11.59 -4.35
CA LEU A 75 8.35 10.30 -4.31
C LEU A 75 9.58 10.32 -3.39
N ASP A 76 10.30 11.42 -3.40
CA ASP A 76 11.45 11.71 -2.53
C ASP A 76 11.04 11.71 -1.05
N VAL A 77 9.93 12.37 -0.74
CA VAL A 77 9.35 12.39 0.61
C VAL A 77 8.92 10.98 1.04
N ALA A 78 8.24 10.23 0.17
CA ALA A 78 7.81 8.86 0.46
C ALA A 78 9.02 7.93 0.71
N ALA A 79 10.09 8.05 -0.10
CA ALA A 79 11.33 7.30 0.10
C ALA A 79 12.02 7.67 1.42
N ALA A 80 12.16 8.96 1.71
CA ALA A 80 12.76 9.45 2.96
C ALA A 80 11.95 8.99 4.18
N ALA A 81 10.62 9.07 4.10
CA ALA A 81 9.73 8.60 5.16
C ALA A 81 9.93 7.10 5.44
N GLY A 82 10.11 6.28 4.40
CA GLY A 82 10.42 4.86 4.53
C GLY A 82 11.75 4.60 5.21
N VAL A 83 12.81 5.28 4.80
CA VAL A 83 14.14 5.17 5.42
C VAL A 83 14.10 5.53 6.91
N ILE A 84 13.39 6.59 7.27
CA ILE A 84 13.31 7.08 8.65
C ILE A 84 12.37 6.23 9.52
N ALA A 85 11.26 5.76 8.96
CA ALA A 85 10.33 4.88 9.67
C ALA A 85 10.99 3.55 10.02
N GLY A 86 11.84 3.00 9.14
CA GLY A 86 12.33 1.63 9.27
C GLY A 86 11.15 0.65 9.36
N HIS A 87 11.34 -0.48 10.06
CA HIS A 87 10.25 -1.43 10.35
C HIS A 87 9.54 -1.95 9.09
N ALA A 88 10.34 -2.40 8.08
CA ALA A 88 9.81 -2.91 6.82
C ALA A 88 8.83 -4.11 7.02
N GLU A 89 8.90 -4.82 8.16
CA GLU A 89 7.95 -5.87 8.52
C GLU A 89 6.50 -5.38 8.60
N ARG A 90 6.29 -4.08 8.86
CA ARG A 90 4.96 -3.45 8.91
C ARG A 90 4.36 -3.17 7.52
N LYS A 91 5.13 -3.36 6.45
CA LYS A 91 4.68 -3.20 5.06
C LYS A 91 3.95 -1.86 4.83
N LEU A 92 2.68 -1.90 4.38
CA LEU A 92 1.89 -0.71 4.08
C LEU A 92 1.43 0.09 5.31
N GLU A 93 1.61 -0.46 6.51
CA GLU A 93 1.29 0.24 7.77
C GLU A 93 2.52 0.95 8.38
N LEU A 94 3.72 0.88 7.76
CA LEU A 94 4.93 1.42 8.36
C LEU A 94 4.86 2.93 8.68
N LEU A 95 4.16 3.70 7.85
CA LEU A 95 4.04 5.15 8.04
C LEU A 95 3.10 5.54 9.20
N SER A 96 2.30 4.61 9.74
CA SER A 96 1.41 4.90 10.87
C SER A 96 2.15 5.24 12.15
N GLY A 97 3.39 4.78 12.29
CA GLY A 97 4.25 4.99 13.46
C GLY A 97 5.10 6.25 13.41
N LEU A 98 5.07 7.04 12.34
CA LEU A 98 5.88 8.26 12.24
C LEU A 98 5.47 9.30 13.28
N THR A 99 6.44 9.70 14.10
CA THR A 99 6.31 10.72 15.15
C THR A 99 6.74 12.10 14.64
N GLU A 100 6.55 13.15 15.46
CA GLU A 100 7.09 14.48 15.16
C GLU A 100 8.62 14.49 15.10
N GLY A 101 9.29 13.73 15.96
CA GLY A 101 10.75 13.56 15.91
C GLY A 101 11.21 12.90 14.61
N ASP A 102 10.42 11.97 14.07
CA ASP A 102 10.71 11.34 12.78
C ASP A 102 10.55 12.31 11.61
N ARG A 103 9.56 13.21 11.67
CA ARG A 103 9.39 14.27 10.66
C ARG A 103 10.61 15.20 10.62
N GLN A 104 11.15 15.56 11.78
CA GLN A 104 12.38 16.36 11.83
C GLN A 104 13.57 15.59 11.25
N ARG A 105 13.75 14.34 11.61
CA ARG A 105 14.81 13.48 11.02
C ARG A 105 14.64 13.32 9.51
N MET A 106 13.41 13.20 9.03
CA MET A 106 13.11 13.14 7.60
C MET A 106 13.51 14.43 6.87
N ASP A 107 13.23 15.61 7.48
CA ASP A 107 13.64 16.90 6.91
C ASP A 107 15.15 17.03 6.81
N ASP A 108 15.87 16.57 7.83
CA ASP A 108 17.33 16.59 7.82
C ASP A 108 17.90 15.58 6.81
N TYR A 109 17.28 14.41 6.69
CA TYR A 109 17.65 13.42 5.69
C TYR A 109 17.43 13.94 4.27
N LEU A 110 16.30 14.59 3.98
CA LEU A 110 16.01 15.19 2.66
C LEU A 110 17.01 16.30 2.27
N LYS A 111 17.65 16.97 3.24
CA LYS A 111 18.69 17.99 2.96
C LYS A 111 20.06 17.37 2.69
N THR A 112 20.34 16.19 3.25
CA THR A 112 21.69 15.58 3.24
C THR A 112 21.83 14.44 2.25
N ALA A 113 20.78 13.64 2.05
CA ALA A 113 20.79 12.53 1.11
C ALA A 113 20.49 12.97 -0.32
N SER A 114 21.13 12.31 -1.28
CA SER A 114 20.82 12.51 -2.70
C SER A 114 19.72 11.53 -3.14
N ILE A 115 18.50 12.02 -3.31
CA ILE A 115 17.38 11.23 -3.78
C ILE A 115 17.04 11.64 -5.21
N THR A 116 17.17 10.69 -6.14
CA THR A 116 16.87 10.89 -7.58
C THR A 116 15.71 9.99 -7.98
N VAL A 117 14.77 10.56 -8.74
CA VAL A 117 13.61 9.82 -9.27
C VAL A 117 13.80 9.60 -10.77
N ALA A 118 13.60 8.37 -11.24
CA ALA A 118 13.70 7.97 -12.64
C ALA A 118 12.45 7.18 -13.08
N LEU A 119 12.15 7.25 -14.39
CA LEU A 119 11.11 6.44 -15.01
C LEU A 119 11.64 5.03 -15.27
N SER A 120 10.84 4.02 -14.93
CA SER A 120 11.11 2.61 -15.25
C SER A 120 10.71 2.29 -16.69
N ASP A 121 11.50 1.47 -17.38
CA ASP A 121 11.20 0.91 -18.71
C ASP A 121 10.29 -0.33 -18.59
N SER A 122 9.94 -0.75 -17.39
CA SER A 122 9.10 -1.92 -17.14
C SER A 122 7.71 -1.74 -17.77
N PRO A 123 7.19 -2.74 -18.50
CA PRO A 123 5.83 -2.71 -19.01
C PRO A 123 4.77 -2.86 -17.90
N ASN A 124 5.18 -3.23 -16.68
CA ASN A 124 4.28 -3.40 -15.56
C ASN A 124 3.83 -2.02 -15.03
N PRO A 125 2.51 -1.74 -14.96
CA PRO A 125 1.99 -0.48 -14.44
C PRO A 125 2.30 -0.25 -12.96
N PHE A 126 2.61 -1.32 -12.20
CA PHE A 126 3.07 -1.27 -10.82
C PHE A 126 4.51 -1.80 -10.74
N ASP A 127 5.48 -0.90 -10.76
CA ASP A 127 6.90 -1.22 -10.65
C ASP A 127 7.62 -0.13 -9.85
N ILE A 128 8.28 -0.55 -8.77
CA ILE A 128 9.08 0.29 -7.87
C ILE A 128 10.42 -0.41 -7.67
N ARG A 129 11.52 0.26 -7.98
CA ARG A 129 12.87 -0.18 -7.67
C ARG A 129 13.60 0.89 -6.88
N ILE A 130 14.21 0.50 -5.80
CA ILE A 130 15.07 1.35 -4.97
C ILE A 130 16.49 0.81 -5.06
N ASP A 131 17.39 1.62 -5.58
CA ASP A 131 18.83 1.40 -5.52
C ASP A 131 19.38 2.34 -4.43
N ALA A 132 19.85 1.76 -3.33
CA ALA A 132 20.37 2.46 -2.16
C ALA A 132 21.88 2.30 -2.06
N ALA A 133 22.61 3.37 -1.70
CA ALA A 133 24.06 3.32 -1.54
C ALA A 133 24.54 4.20 -0.40
N SER A 134 25.58 3.72 0.31
CA SER A 134 26.33 4.48 1.32
C SER A 134 27.80 4.03 1.30
N GLY A 135 28.70 4.97 0.96
CA GLY A 135 30.11 4.63 0.66
C GLY A 135 30.19 3.64 -0.49
N SER A 136 30.79 2.47 -0.25
CA SER A 136 30.92 1.35 -1.20
C SER A 136 29.77 0.33 -1.11
N ASP A 137 28.97 0.37 -0.04
CA ASP A 137 27.87 -0.58 0.16
C ASP A 137 26.66 -0.19 -0.69
N THR A 138 26.01 -1.21 -1.23
CA THR A 138 24.82 -1.06 -2.06
C THR A 138 23.72 -2.04 -1.67
N ALA A 139 22.47 -1.62 -1.83
CA ALA A 139 21.31 -2.50 -1.73
C ALA A 139 20.32 -2.16 -2.83
N ARG A 140 19.65 -3.16 -3.36
CA ARG A 140 18.58 -3.01 -4.34
C ARG A 140 17.37 -3.78 -3.90
N VAL A 141 16.21 -3.14 -3.98
CA VAL A 141 14.91 -3.76 -3.74
C VAL A 141 13.99 -3.45 -4.90
N ARG A 142 13.23 -4.45 -5.37
CA ARG A 142 12.18 -4.25 -6.38
C ARG A 142 10.86 -4.85 -5.93
N ILE A 143 9.80 -4.06 -6.07
CA ILE A 143 8.40 -4.45 -5.88
C ILE A 143 7.70 -4.31 -7.23
N THR A 144 6.99 -5.34 -7.70
CA THR A 144 6.25 -5.27 -8.95
C THR A 144 4.99 -6.13 -8.92
N GLY A 145 3.96 -5.70 -9.67
CA GLY A 145 2.68 -6.42 -9.80
C GLY A 145 1.76 -6.35 -8.58
N GLY A 146 2.19 -5.72 -7.48
CA GLY A 146 1.40 -5.54 -6.26
C GLY A 146 2.18 -4.77 -5.20
N HIS A 147 1.47 -4.12 -4.28
CA HIS A 147 2.02 -3.14 -3.32
C HIS A 147 3.05 -3.72 -2.34
N THR A 148 2.96 -5.01 -2.04
CA THR A 148 3.87 -5.71 -1.10
C THR A 148 4.63 -6.87 -1.73
N ASN A 149 4.52 -7.04 -3.06
CA ASN A 149 5.16 -8.14 -3.75
C ASN A 149 6.62 -7.82 -4.08
N VAL A 150 7.50 -8.09 -3.13
CA VAL A 150 8.95 -7.99 -3.29
C VAL A 150 9.43 -9.12 -4.19
N VAL A 151 10.03 -8.77 -5.33
CA VAL A 151 10.55 -9.74 -6.31
C VAL A 151 12.07 -9.80 -6.35
N LEU A 152 12.77 -8.78 -5.86
CA LEU A 152 14.23 -8.75 -5.80
C LEU A 152 14.69 -8.06 -4.52
N ILE A 153 15.67 -8.67 -3.86
CA ILE A 153 16.52 -8.05 -2.84
C ILE A 153 17.97 -8.43 -3.16
N GLU A 154 18.82 -7.42 -3.26
CA GLU A 154 20.25 -7.59 -3.55
C GLU A 154 21.06 -6.74 -2.56
N LYS A 155 22.21 -7.23 -2.11
CA LYS A 155 23.19 -6.50 -1.30
C LYS A 155 24.59 -6.68 -1.88
N ASN A 156 25.27 -5.60 -2.18
CA ASN A 156 26.67 -5.60 -2.69
C ASN A 156 26.87 -6.53 -3.90
N GLY A 157 25.85 -6.65 -4.78
CA GLY A 157 25.85 -7.53 -5.94
C GLY A 157 25.44 -8.98 -5.64
N GLU A 158 25.22 -9.36 -4.38
CA GLU A 158 24.70 -10.66 -4.00
C GLU A 158 23.16 -10.62 -3.97
N VAL A 159 22.53 -11.55 -4.68
CA VAL A 159 21.06 -11.69 -4.70
C VAL A 159 20.61 -12.48 -3.47
N LEU A 160 19.88 -11.82 -2.57
CA LEU A 160 19.33 -12.42 -1.35
C LEU A 160 17.92 -12.98 -1.56
N LEU A 161 17.17 -12.39 -2.50
CA LEU A 161 15.85 -12.85 -2.90
C LEU A 161 15.64 -12.53 -4.37
N GLU A 162 15.18 -13.53 -5.14
CA GLU A 162 14.70 -13.35 -6.51
C GLU A 162 13.47 -14.23 -6.75
N LYS A 163 12.41 -13.59 -7.27
CA LYS A 163 11.20 -14.28 -7.72
C LYS A 163 11.00 -14.01 -9.19
N SER A 164 10.74 -15.02 -9.99
CA SER A 164 10.43 -14.84 -11.41
C SER A 164 9.19 -13.97 -11.57
N GLY A 165 9.29 -12.92 -12.42
CA GLY A 165 8.23 -11.90 -12.60
C GLY A 165 6.88 -12.45 -13.10
N ALA A 166 6.84 -13.70 -13.60
CA ALA A 166 5.61 -14.37 -14.01
C ALA A 166 4.81 -14.98 -12.81
N GLN A 167 5.43 -15.09 -11.63
CA GLN A 167 4.78 -15.57 -10.40
C GLN A 167 4.32 -14.45 -9.47
N SER A 168 4.36 -13.22 -9.92
CA SER A 168 4.07 -12.02 -9.13
C SER A 168 2.60 -11.62 -9.15
N GLN A 169 1.68 -12.57 -9.08
CA GLN A 169 0.36 -12.26 -8.52
C GLN A 169 0.53 -12.30 -7.01
N ALA A 170 0.19 -11.21 -6.34
CA ALA A 170 0.15 -11.14 -4.89
C ALA A 170 -0.77 -12.25 -4.39
N GLY A 171 -0.18 -13.32 -3.81
CA GLY A 171 -0.90 -14.47 -3.33
C GLY A 171 -0.58 -15.76 -4.10
N ASN A 172 -0.55 -16.86 -3.35
CA ASN A 172 -0.35 -18.21 -3.90
C ASN A 172 -1.63 -18.84 -4.47
N SER A 173 -2.76 -18.14 -4.40
CA SER A 173 -4.07 -18.69 -4.75
C SER A 173 -4.35 -18.59 -6.25
N ASP A 174 -4.94 -19.65 -6.80
CA ASP A 174 -5.33 -19.71 -8.21
C ASP A 174 -6.50 -18.73 -8.49
N ARG A 175 -6.20 -17.61 -9.17
CA ARG A 175 -7.19 -16.60 -9.53
C ARG A 175 -7.97 -16.94 -10.80
N THR A 176 -7.62 -17.99 -11.52
CA THR A 176 -8.41 -18.45 -12.69
C THR A 176 -9.79 -18.95 -12.28
N ALA A 177 -9.96 -19.34 -11.02
CA ALA A 177 -11.23 -19.69 -10.41
C ALA A 177 -12.19 -18.49 -10.22
N LEU A 178 -11.72 -17.23 -10.31
CA LEU A 178 -12.56 -16.04 -10.09
C LEU A 178 -13.49 -15.80 -11.28
N THR A 179 -14.65 -16.41 -11.25
CA THR A 179 -15.76 -16.10 -12.16
C THR A 179 -16.93 -15.49 -11.38
N VAL A 180 -17.72 -14.63 -12.01
CA VAL A 180 -18.88 -13.98 -11.35
C VAL A 180 -19.80 -15.02 -10.71
N ARG A 181 -20.07 -16.14 -11.41
CA ARG A 181 -20.90 -17.23 -10.88
C ARG A 181 -20.34 -17.82 -9.59
N GLN A 182 -19.04 -18.08 -9.55
CA GLN A 182 -18.39 -18.71 -8.41
C GLN A 182 -18.23 -17.72 -7.25
N ILE A 183 -17.98 -16.43 -7.54
CA ILE A 183 -17.96 -15.36 -6.52
C ILE A 183 -19.32 -15.28 -5.81
N LEU A 184 -20.42 -15.25 -6.56
CA LEU A 184 -21.77 -15.26 -6.00
C LEU A 184 -22.04 -16.54 -5.21
N ALA A 185 -21.69 -17.71 -5.76
CA ALA A 185 -21.87 -18.99 -5.06
C ALA A 185 -21.04 -19.09 -3.76
N PHE A 186 -19.87 -18.44 -3.70
CA PHE A 186 -19.09 -18.32 -2.47
C PHE A 186 -19.78 -17.37 -1.49
N ALA A 187 -20.15 -16.18 -1.92
CA ALA A 187 -20.81 -15.18 -1.07
C ALA A 187 -22.10 -15.71 -0.43
N ASP A 188 -22.91 -16.44 -1.20
CA ASP A 188 -24.18 -17.02 -0.71
C ASP A 188 -23.99 -18.22 0.20
N GLY A 189 -22.85 -18.89 0.15
CA GLY A 189 -22.67 -20.18 0.82
C GLY A 189 -21.50 -20.26 1.80
N VAL A 190 -20.72 -19.18 1.95
CA VAL A 190 -19.60 -19.15 2.90
C VAL A 190 -20.11 -19.16 4.35
N ASP A 191 -19.41 -19.89 5.22
CA ASP A 191 -19.65 -19.78 6.65
C ASP A 191 -19.14 -18.43 7.14
N ILE A 192 -20.01 -17.66 7.79
CA ILE A 192 -19.67 -16.33 8.32
C ILE A 192 -18.52 -16.41 9.33
N ALA A 193 -18.40 -17.50 10.07
CA ALA A 193 -17.32 -17.68 11.04
C ALA A 193 -15.94 -17.68 10.35
N ASP A 194 -15.83 -18.23 9.13
CA ASP A 194 -14.57 -18.33 8.39
C ASP A 194 -14.10 -16.99 7.80
N VAL A 195 -15.01 -16.04 7.58
CA VAL A 195 -14.70 -14.72 6.97
C VAL A 195 -14.85 -13.55 7.94
N ARG A 196 -15.48 -13.77 9.10
CA ARG A 196 -15.79 -12.72 10.06
C ARG A 196 -14.57 -11.88 10.43
N GLY A 197 -13.45 -12.50 10.78
CA GLY A 197 -12.27 -11.78 11.26
C GLY A 197 -11.70 -10.80 10.24
N VAL A 198 -11.63 -11.18 8.97
CA VAL A 198 -11.10 -10.32 7.91
C VAL A 198 -12.11 -9.24 7.51
N LEU A 199 -13.41 -9.56 7.48
CA LEU A 199 -14.45 -8.61 7.12
C LEU A 199 -14.72 -7.61 8.24
N ASP A 200 -14.78 -8.03 9.52
CA ASP A 200 -14.95 -7.12 10.65
C ASP A 200 -13.81 -6.10 10.70
N ARG A 201 -12.57 -6.52 10.43
CA ARG A 201 -11.42 -5.61 10.33
C ARG A 201 -11.58 -4.62 9.17
N GLN A 202 -11.99 -5.08 7.99
CA GLN A 202 -12.25 -4.22 6.84
C GLN A 202 -13.33 -3.19 7.15
N ILE A 203 -14.46 -3.63 7.73
CA ILE A 203 -15.57 -2.76 8.10
C ILE A 203 -15.10 -1.71 9.12
N ALA A 204 -14.41 -2.13 10.18
CA ALA A 204 -13.93 -1.22 11.22
C ALA A 204 -12.99 -0.14 10.64
N CYS A 205 -12.02 -0.52 9.80
CA CYS A 205 -11.10 0.44 9.17
C CYS A 205 -11.83 1.42 8.25
N ASN A 206 -12.73 0.91 7.41
CA ASN A 206 -13.45 1.75 6.44
C ASN A 206 -14.48 2.67 7.12
N MET A 207 -15.16 2.19 8.16
CA MET A 207 -16.09 3.01 8.93
C MET A 207 -15.39 4.13 9.69
N ALA A 208 -14.23 3.84 10.31
CA ALA A 208 -13.44 4.85 11.00
C ALA A 208 -13.01 5.99 10.04
N ILE A 209 -12.56 5.64 8.82
CA ILE A 209 -12.20 6.64 7.79
C ILE A 209 -13.44 7.41 7.30
N ALA A 210 -14.57 6.73 7.13
CA ALA A 210 -15.81 7.39 6.70
C ALA A 210 -16.30 8.40 7.75
N GLU A 211 -16.30 8.02 9.02
CA GLU A 211 -16.67 8.92 10.13
C GLU A 211 -15.73 10.12 10.23
N GLU A 212 -14.41 9.89 10.16
CA GLU A 212 -13.42 10.95 10.13
C GLU A 212 -13.63 11.91 8.94
N GLY A 213 -13.91 11.36 7.75
CA GLY A 213 -14.17 12.14 6.55
C GLY A 213 -15.48 12.96 6.58
N LEU A 214 -16.46 12.56 7.42
CA LEU A 214 -17.71 13.30 7.61
C LEU A 214 -17.55 14.46 8.61
N HIS A 215 -16.65 14.35 9.57
CA HIS A 215 -16.47 15.33 10.65
C HIS A 215 -15.27 16.24 10.45
N GLY A 216 -14.24 15.80 9.73
CA GLY A 216 -13.03 16.55 9.46
C GLY A 216 -13.15 17.50 8.27
N ASP A 217 -12.24 18.47 8.17
CA ASP A 217 -12.15 19.38 7.02
C ASP A 217 -11.10 18.87 6.02
N TYR A 218 -11.56 18.11 5.02
CA TYR A 218 -10.73 17.43 4.02
C TYR A 218 -11.06 17.85 2.59
N ALA A 219 -10.17 18.65 2.00
CA ALA A 219 -10.27 19.05 0.59
C ALA A 219 -11.67 19.60 0.21
N ALA A 220 -12.41 18.90 -0.66
CA ALA A 220 -13.73 19.34 -1.12
C ALA A 220 -14.89 18.88 -0.19
N ASN A 221 -14.61 18.19 0.90
CA ASN A 221 -15.61 17.71 1.88
C ASN A 221 -16.80 16.95 1.23
N ILE A 222 -16.51 16.16 0.20
CA ILE A 222 -17.52 15.50 -0.65
C ILE A 222 -18.49 14.66 0.18
N GLY A 223 -17.99 13.93 1.18
CA GLY A 223 -18.81 13.10 2.05
C GLY A 223 -19.89 13.90 2.80
N SER A 224 -19.48 15.00 3.43
CA SER A 224 -20.39 15.89 4.16
C SER A 224 -21.40 16.57 3.24
N VAL A 225 -20.96 17.01 2.04
CA VAL A 225 -21.83 17.61 1.03
C VAL A 225 -22.88 16.62 0.55
N LEU A 226 -22.48 15.38 0.25
CA LEU A 226 -23.42 14.34 -0.20
C LEU A 226 -24.42 13.96 0.90
N LEU A 227 -23.96 13.85 2.15
CA LEU A 227 -24.84 13.57 3.29
C LEU A 227 -25.92 14.65 3.43
N LEU A 228 -25.54 15.93 3.36
CA LEU A 228 -26.49 17.04 3.38
C LEU A 228 -27.47 17.05 2.22
N CYS A 229 -27.05 16.59 1.03
CA CYS A 229 -27.93 16.47 -0.13
C CYS A 229 -28.90 15.28 -0.02
N LEU A 230 -28.55 14.21 0.70
CA LEU A 230 -29.38 13.01 0.84
C LEU A 230 -30.45 13.13 1.94
N ILE A 231 -30.22 13.94 2.98
CA ILE A 231 -31.18 14.17 4.08
C ILE A 231 -32.56 14.63 3.55
N PRO A 232 -32.67 15.64 2.66
CA PRO A 232 -33.97 16.08 2.14
C PRO A 232 -34.71 15.01 1.31
N ILE A 233 -33.96 14.12 0.64
CA ILE A 233 -34.55 13.04 -0.18
C ILE A 233 -35.19 11.97 0.70
N SER A 234 -34.55 11.62 1.81
CA SER A 234 -35.09 10.62 2.76
C SER A 234 -36.34 11.14 3.47
N GLU A 235 -36.40 12.40 3.85
CA GLU A 235 -37.56 13.01 4.49
C GLU A 235 -38.78 13.11 3.57
N THR A 236 -38.59 13.46 2.29
CA THR A 236 -39.67 13.53 1.31
C THR A 236 -40.22 12.15 0.93
N THR A 237 -39.41 11.10 0.97
CA THR A 237 -39.84 9.72 0.67
C THR A 237 -40.64 9.11 1.81
N ILE A 238 -40.38 9.47 3.06
CA ILE A 238 -41.13 8.99 4.24
C ILE A 238 -42.51 9.61 4.34
N LEU A 239 -42.70 10.81 3.80
CA LEU A 239 -44.00 11.51 3.81
C LEU A 239 -44.97 11.07 2.69
N GLN A 240 -44.54 10.19 1.77
CA GLN A 240 -45.36 9.67 0.67
C GLN A 240 -45.75 8.18 0.80
N LEU A 241 -45.42 7.54 1.93
CA LEU A 241 -45.83 6.19 2.29
C LEU A 241 -46.77 6.23 3.52
#